data_97d4955a631e8d7b7f6e705ade51f227
#
_entry.id   97d4955a631e8d7b7f6e705ade51f227
#
_cell.length_a   1.000
_cell.length_b   1.000
_cell.length_c   1.000
_cell.angle_alpha   90.00
_cell.angle_beta   90.00
_cell.angle_gamma   90.00
#
_symmetry.space_group_name_H-M   'P 1'
#
loop_
_entity.id
_entity.type
_entity.pdbx_description
1 polymer ?
#
loop_
_entity_poly.entity_id
_entity_poly.type
_entity_poly.pdbx_seq_one_letter_code
_entity_poly.pdbx_strand_id
1 'polypeptide(L)'
;NPPPPQEPPMPPEVQALMQKTQAEIQANQQKAQSDMQLQQQQMQIDMQMAQQKAGLEMQMLREKEAAKLQLEREKQQAYFAMKQQEFEVEAQLKAMKVGAGITSNVEIKG
;
A
#
# COMPACT_ATOMS: atom_id res chain seq x y z
N ASN A 1 5.55 -27.44 -81.61
CA ASN A 1 5.02 -27.66 -80.29
C ASN A 1 3.98 -26.61 -79.95
N PRO A 2 2.73 -27.01 -79.68
CA PRO A 2 1.74 -26.02 -79.30
C PRO A 2 2.13 -25.39 -77.93
N PRO A 3 1.88 -24.11 -77.72
CA PRO A 3 2.17 -23.45 -76.47
C PRO A 3 1.35 -24.11 -75.34
N PRO A 4 1.89 -24.19 -74.07
CA PRO A 4 1.13 -24.77 -73.00
C PRO A 4 -0.19 -24.01 -72.81
N PRO A 5 -1.28 -24.72 -72.49
CA PRO A 5 -2.54 -24.06 -72.25
C PRO A 5 -2.43 -23.03 -71.16
N GLN A 6 -2.85 -21.79 -71.52
CA GLN A 6 -2.91 -20.72 -70.47
C GLN A 6 -4.06 -21.04 -69.54
N GLU A 7 -3.79 -20.87 -68.23
CA GLU A 7 -4.85 -20.97 -67.24
C GLU A 7 -5.95 -19.97 -67.54
N PRO A 8 -7.20 -20.35 -67.45
CA PRO A 8 -8.27 -19.38 -67.67
C PRO A 8 -8.18 -18.27 -66.63
N PRO A 9 -8.43 -16.99 -67.06
CA PRO A 9 -8.43 -15.92 -66.11
C PRO A 9 -9.49 -16.16 -65.03
N MET A 10 -9.18 -15.77 -63.80
CA MET A 10 -10.14 -15.89 -62.71
C MET A 10 -11.45 -15.17 -63.04
N PRO A 11 -12.60 -15.79 -62.75
CA PRO A 11 -13.86 -15.08 -62.90
C PRO A 11 -13.89 -13.81 -62.04
N PRO A 12 -14.53 -12.74 -62.48
CA PRO A 12 -14.62 -11.51 -61.71
C PRO A 12 -15.23 -11.70 -60.33
N GLU A 13 -16.17 -12.63 -60.19
CA GLU A 13 -16.79 -12.98 -58.89
C GLU A 13 -15.77 -13.55 -57.88
N VAL A 14 -14.87 -14.40 -58.36
CA VAL A 14 -13.81 -15.01 -57.53
C VAL A 14 -12.79 -13.93 -57.17
N GLN A 15 -12.41 -13.06 -58.07
CA GLN A 15 -11.51 -11.94 -57.81
C GLN A 15 -12.08 -11.01 -56.75
N ALA A 16 -13.36 -10.66 -56.88
CA ALA A 16 -14.04 -9.82 -55.89
C ALA A 16 -14.09 -10.48 -54.53
N LEU A 17 -14.35 -11.80 -54.49
CA LEU A 17 -14.36 -12.57 -53.22
C LEU A 17 -12.97 -12.62 -52.58
N MET A 18 -11.92 -12.83 -53.38
CA MET A 18 -10.53 -12.82 -52.88
C MET A 18 -10.13 -11.47 -52.35
N GLN A 19 -10.46 -10.37 -53.02
CA GLN A 19 -10.21 -9.01 -52.53
C GLN A 19 -10.94 -8.73 -51.23
N LYS A 20 -12.20 -9.15 -51.15
CA LYS A 20 -12.99 -8.99 -49.93
C LYS A 20 -12.38 -9.80 -48.78
N THR A 21 -11.97 -11.03 -49.01
CA THR A 21 -11.34 -11.90 -48.01
C THR A 21 -10.00 -11.30 -47.55
N GLN A 22 -9.17 -10.78 -48.45
CA GLN A 22 -7.92 -10.11 -48.11
C GLN A 22 -8.16 -8.87 -47.26
N ALA A 23 -9.16 -8.06 -47.64
CA ALA A 23 -9.52 -6.88 -46.85
C ALA A 23 -9.99 -7.24 -45.45
N GLU A 24 -10.79 -8.30 -45.33
CA GLU A 24 -11.23 -8.81 -44.02
C GLU A 24 -10.05 -9.31 -43.18
N ILE A 25 -9.11 -10.03 -43.77
CA ILE A 25 -7.90 -10.51 -43.08
C ILE A 25 -7.07 -9.33 -42.61
N GLN A 26 -6.83 -8.33 -43.45
CA GLN A 26 -6.09 -7.14 -43.06
C GLN A 26 -6.78 -6.37 -41.94
N ALA A 27 -8.10 -6.20 -42.03
CA ALA A 27 -8.88 -5.54 -40.99
C ALA A 27 -8.81 -6.29 -39.68
N ASN A 28 -8.90 -7.61 -39.73
CA ASN A 28 -8.78 -8.46 -38.52
C ASN A 28 -7.38 -8.41 -37.93
N GLN A 29 -6.33 -8.38 -38.74
CA GLN A 29 -4.95 -8.23 -38.28
C GLN A 29 -4.73 -6.87 -37.60
N GLN A 30 -5.21 -5.80 -38.22
CA GLN A 30 -5.14 -4.46 -37.62
C GLN A 30 -5.88 -4.39 -36.29
N LYS A 31 -7.07 -4.98 -36.24
CA LYS A 31 -7.86 -5.03 -35.00
C LYS A 31 -7.13 -5.82 -33.93
N ALA A 32 -6.56 -6.96 -34.26
CA ALA A 32 -5.79 -7.77 -33.33
C ALA A 32 -4.57 -7.02 -32.80
N GLN A 33 -3.86 -6.28 -33.65
CA GLN A 33 -2.72 -5.46 -33.23
C GLN A 33 -3.16 -4.31 -32.31
N SER A 34 -4.25 -3.64 -32.65
CA SER A 34 -4.82 -2.58 -31.81
C SER A 34 -5.24 -3.13 -30.45
N ASP A 35 -5.91 -4.28 -30.43
CA ASP A 35 -6.34 -4.94 -29.19
C ASP A 35 -5.13 -5.33 -28.32
N MET A 36 -4.05 -5.83 -28.93
CA MET A 36 -2.82 -6.16 -28.22
C MET A 36 -2.18 -4.91 -27.62
N GLN A 37 -2.11 -3.82 -28.36
CA GLN A 37 -1.56 -2.55 -27.87
C GLN A 37 -2.37 -2.02 -26.70
N LEU A 38 -3.69 -2.05 -26.79
CA LEU A 38 -4.58 -1.64 -25.71
C LEU A 38 -4.40 -2.51 -24.48
N GLN A 39 -4.28 -3.82 -24.66
CA GLN A 39 -4.01 -4.74 -23.53
C GLN A 39 -2.68 -4.43 -22.87
N GLN A 40 -1.62 -4.19 -23.65
CA GLN A 40 -0.31 -3.84 -23.11
C GLN A 40 -0.36 -2.52 -22.33
N GLN A 41 -1.03 -1.50 -22.87
CA GLN A 41 -1.23 -0.24 -22.18
C GLN A 41 -2.00 -0.43 -20.88
N GLN A 42 -3.07 -1.23 -20.92
CA GLN A 42 -3.88 -1.53 -19.73
C GLN A 42 -3.06 -2.26 -18.67
N MET A 43 -2.25 -3.22 -19.08
CA MET A 43 -1.35 -3.93 -18.16
C MET A 43 -0.34 -2.98 -17.51
N GLN A 44 0.23 -2.06 -18.26
CA GLN A 44 1.17 -1.06 -17.73
C GLN A 44 0.50 -0.15 -16.71
N ILE A 45 -0.71 0.32 -17.04
CA ILE A 45 -1.50 1.17 -16.13
C ILE A 45 -1.84 0.40 -14.86
N ASP A 46 -2.30 -0.84 -14.99
CA ASP A 46 -2.64 -1.69 -13.85
C ASP A 46 -1.43 -1.96 -12.96
N MET A 47 -0.26 -2.20 -13.55
CA MET A 47 0.99 -2.37 -12.80
C MET A 47 1.39 -1.10 -12.05
N GLN A 48 1.30 0.06 -12.70
CA GLN A 48 1.60 1.35 -12.07
C GLN A 48 0.65 1.61 -10.91
N MET A 49 -0.65 1.37 -11.11
CA MET A 49 -1.66 1.53 -10.06
C MET A 49 -1.41 0.57 -8.89
N ALA A 50 -1.06 -0.69 -9.19
CA ALA A 50 -0.73 -1.67 -8.17
C ALA A 50 0.50 -1.27 -7.35
N GLN A 51 1.53 -0.73 -8.01
CA GLN A 51 2.73 -0.23 -7.34
C GLN A 51 2.44 0.98 -6.45
N GLN A 52 1.65 1.93 -6.95
CA GLN A 52 1.23 3.10 -6.18
C GLN A 52 0.40 2.68 -4.96
N LYS A 53 -0.53 1.77 -5.15
CA LYS A 53 -1.37 1.25 -4.07
C LYS A 53 -0.53 0.53 -3.01
N ALA A 54 0.40 -0.32 -3.43
CA ALA A 54 1.30 -1.01 -2.53
C ALA A 54 2.18 -0.03 -1.74
N GLY A 55 2.68 1.01 -2.42
CA GLY A 55 3.45 2.08 -1.77
C GLY A 55 2.66 2.83 -0.72
N LEU A 56 1.41 3.18 -1.04
CA LEU A 56 0.49 3.84 -0.09
C LEU A 56 0.16 2.94 1.10
N GLU A 57 -0.12 1.67 0.87
CA GLU A 57 -0.39 0.71 1.95
C GLU A 57 0.81 0.55 2.89
N MET A 58 2.02 0.47 2.33
CA MET A 58 3.24 0.43 3.12
C MET A 58 3.45 1.70 3.93
N GLN A 59 3.20 2.85 3.35
CA GLN A 59 3.30 4.14 4.04
C GLN A 59 2.29 4.22 5.18
N MET A 60 1.05 3.81 4.96
CA MET A 60 0.01 3.76 5.98
C MET A 60 0.39 2.83 7.13
N LEU A 61 0.97 1.66 6.83
CA LEU A 61 1.44 0.71 7.85
C LEU A 61 2.56 1.32 8.69
N ARG A 62 3.53 1.99 8.07
CA ARG A 62 4.62 2.67 8.77
C ARG A 62 4.11 3.77 9.69
N GLU A 63 3.17 4.57 9.21
CA GLU A 63 2.56 5.63 10.01
C GLU A 63 1.79 5.05 11.19
N LYS A 64 1.05 3.97 10.96
CA LYS A 64 0.30 3.28 12.01
C LYS A 64 1.23 2.69 13.09
N GLU A 65 2.32 2.07 12.69
CA GLU A 65 3.33 1.53 13.61
C GLU A 65 4.03 2.65 14.37
N ALA A 66 4.38 3.74 13.70
CA ALA A 66 4.98 4.91 14.34
C ALA A 66 4.03 5.53 15.36
N ALA A 67 2.74 5.62 15.04
CA ALA A 67 1.72 6.12 15.97
C ALA A 67 1.57 5.20 17.18
N LYS A 68 1.61 3.90 17.01
CA LYS A 68 1.57 2.92 18.11
C LYS A 68 2.78 3.07 19.01
N LEU A 69 3.98 3.17 18.44
CA LEU A 69 5.21 3.36 19.21
C LEU A 69 5.17 4.66 20.01
N GLN A 70 4.70 5.73 19.41
CA GLN A 70 4.57 7.00 20.10
C GLN A 70 3.57 6.92 21.25
N LEU A 71 2.44 6.25 21.04
CA LEU A 71 1.45 6.05 22.08
C LEU A 71 2.02 5.22 23.24
N GLU A 72 2.77 4.17 22.96
CA GLU A 72 3.45 3.36 23.98
C GLU A 72 4.46 4.18 24.76
N ARG A 73 5.26 5.00 24.10
CA ARG A 73 6.21 5.91 24.76
C ARG A 73 5.50 6.91 25.67
N GLU A 74 4.41 7.48 25.20
CA GLU A 74 3.60 8.41 26.01
C GLU A 74 3.02 7.71 27.24
N LYS A 75 2.52 6.48 27.08
CA LYS A 75 2.02 5.66 28.19
C LYS A 75 3.13 5.35 29.21
N GLN A 76 4.31 4.99 28.73
CA GLN A 76 5.45 4.73 29.60
C GLN A 76 5.87 5.99 30.35
N GLN A 77 5.96 7.12 29.67
CA GLN A 77 6.29 8.41 30.30
C GLN A 77 5.25 8.79 31.35
N ALA A 78 3.97 8.61 31.05
CA ALA A 78 2.90 8.87 32.01
C ALA A 78 2.97 7.94 33.21
N TYR A 79 3.28 6.67 32.99
CA TYR A 79 3.47 5.69 34.06
C TYR A 79 4.64 6.07 34.97
N PHE A 80 5.80 6.41 34.41
CA PHE A 80 6.96 6.84 35.17
C PHE A 80 6.68 8.13 35.94
N ALA A 81 6.01 9.10 35.35
CA ALA A 81 5.63 10.33 36.02
C ALA A 81 4.70 10.06 37.18
N MET A 82 3.72 9.18 37.01
CA MET A 82 2.82 8.78 38.08
C MET A 82 3.55 8.06 39.22
N LYS A 83 4.47 7.14 38.89
CA LYS A 83 5.29 6.45 39.90
C LYS A 83 6.22 7.39 40.67
N GLN A 84 6.76 8.37 39.99
CA GLN A 84 7.59 9.40 40.60
C GLN A 84 6.78 10.27 41.57
N GLN A 85 5.57 10.65 41.22
CA GLN A 85 4.65 11.36 42.09
C GLN A 85 4.27 10.52 43.33
N GLU A 86 3.94 9.24 43.13
CA GLU A 86 3.65 8.32 44.24
C GLU A 86 4.83 8.22 45.22
N PHE A 87 6.04 8.08 44.68
CA PHE A 87 7.26 8.03 45.48
C PHE A 87 7.47 9.31 46.27
N GLU A 88 7.29 10.47 45.65
CA GLU A 88 7.41 11.78 46.34
C GLU A 88 6.37 11.92 47.47
N VAL A 89 5.13 11.55 47.20
CA VAL A 89 4.06 11.61 48.19
C VAL A 89 4.37 10.65 49.34
N GLU A 90 4.80 9.43 49.08
CA GLU A 90 5.21 8.48 50.13
C GLU A 90 6.39 9.01 50.95
N ALA A 91 7.38 9.60 50.28
CA ALA A 91 8.52 10.19 50.99
C ALA A 91 8.10 11.36 51.88
N GLN A 92 7.19 12.21 51.39
CA GLN A 92 6.63 13.29 52.23
C GLN A 92 5.84 12.78 53.41
N LEU A 93 5.01 11.76 53.23
CA LEU A 93 4.25 11.14 54.30
C LEU A 93 5.15 10.51 55.34
N LYS A 94 6.21 9.81 54.94
CA LYS A 94 7.20 9.26 55.86
C LYS A 94 7.93 10.35 56.62
N ALA A 95 8.32 11.41 55.97
CA ALA A 95 8.94 12.56 56.62
C ALA A 95 8.01 13.21 57.64
N MET A 96 6.73 13.35 57.32
CA MET A 96 5.74 13.87 58.26
C MET A 96 5.54 12.96 59.45
N LYS A 97 5.49 11.64 59.28
CA LYS A 97 5.37 10.66 60.35
C LYS A 97 6.59 10.67 61.26
N VAL A 98 7.77 10.74 60.69
CA VAL A 98 9.02 10.83 61.44
C VAL A 98 9.06 12.13 62.24
N GLY A 99 8.71 13.26 61.63
CA GLY A 99 8.62 14.54 62.32
C GLY A 99 7.60 14.54 63.45
N ALA A 100 6.41 14.00 63.21
CA ALA A 100 5.38 13.85 64.24
C ALA A 100 5.83 12.90 65.38
N GLY A 101 6.49 11.78 65.01
CA GLY A 101 7.04 10.86 65.98
C GLY A 101 8.13 11.48 66.82
N ILE A 102 9.03 12.25 66.28
CA ILE A 102 10.07 12.98 66.99
C ILE A 102 9.43 14.02 67.92
N THR A 103 8.47 14.78 67.41
CA THR A 103 7.75 15.80 68.16
C THR A 103 7.01 15.14 69.35
N SER A 104 6.32 14.01 69.16
CA SER A 104 5.64 13.25 70.19
C SER A 104 6.62 12.72 71.24
N ASN A 105 7.77 12.25 70.80
CA ASN A 105 8.81 11.77 71.74
C ASN A 105 9.38 12.90 72.58
N VAL A 106 9.57 14.06 72.02
CA VAL A 106 10.03 15.24 72.77
C VAL A 106 8.97 15.69 73.76
N GLU A 107 7.69 15.68 73.41
CA GLU A 107 6.61 16.00 74.32
C GLU A 107 6.51 15.01 75.49
N ILE A 108 6.69 13.73 75.22
CA ILE A 108 6.66 12.68 76.24
C ILE A 108 7.85 12.81 77.20
N LYS A 109 9.02 13.20 76.73
CA LYS A 109 10.23 13.36 77.57
C LYS A 109 10.28 14.70 78.28
N GLY A 110 9.56 15.68 77.79
CA GLY A 110 9.45 17.00 78.38
C GLY A 110 8.47 17.00 79.53
#